data_6ba7dc0297f6ef5c2338c9fa29a9e6cb
#
_entry.id   6ba7dc0297f6ef5c2338c9fa29a9e6cb
#
_cell.length_a   1.000
_cell.length_b   1.000
_cell.length_c   1.000
_cell.angle_alpha   90.00
_cell.angle_beta   90.00
_cell.angle_gamma   90.00
#
_symmetry.space_group_name_H-M   'P 1'
#
loop_
_entity.id
_entity.type
_entity.pdbx_description
1 polymer ?
#
loop_
_entity_poly.entity_id
_entity_poly.type
_entity_poly.pdbx_seq_one_letter_code
_entity_poly.pdbx_strand_id
1 'polypeptide(L)'
;MKRILTGITPSGYPHLGNYIGAIKPSLDLLDGKCESFLFIADLHAVIKVSDPKKLEELSNAIAMAWLASGLDPNKTNFYRQSDVPEITELAWLLSCIAAVSYTHLR
;
A
#
# COMPACT_ATOMS: atom_id res chain seq x y z
N MET A 1 -17.39 12.35 5.49
CA MET A 1 -17.04 10.96 5.84
C MET A 1 -15.53 10.87 6.03
N LYS A 2 -15.11 10.20 7.06
CA LYS A 2 -13.69 9.97 7.33
C LYS A 2 -13.10 8.99 6.30
N ARG A 3 -11.89 9.26 5.80
CA ARG A 3 -11.18 8.36 4.88
C ARG A 3 -9.95 7.80 5.55
N ILE A 4 -9.70 6.53 5.30
CA ILE A 4 -8.52 5.81 5.78
C ILE A 4 -7.75 5.32 4.56
N LEU A 5 -6.47 5.65 4.51
CA LEU A 5 -5.56 5.18 3.47
C LEU A 5 -4.35 4.54 4.13
N THR A 6 -4.10 3.28 3.86
CA THR A 6 -2.90 2.57 4.33
C THR A 6 -2.49 1.49 3.35
N GLY A 7 -1.23 1.13 3.37
CA GLY A 7 -0.69 0.12 2.48
C GLY A 7 0.45 -0.67 3.11
N ILE A 8 0.74 -1.82 2.53
CA ILE A 8 1.89 -2.67 2.88
C ILE A 8 2.76 -2.86 1.66
N THR A 9 4.06 -2.64 1.84
CA THR A 9 5.05 -2.89 0.80
C THR A 9 5.41 -4.38 0.76
N PRO A 10 5.24 -5.08 -0.37
CA PRO A 10 5.57 -6.49 -0.50
C PRO A 10 7.08 -6.70 -0.72
N SER A 11 7.86 -6.31 0.25
CA SER A 11 9.33 -6.45 0.25
C SER A 11 9.81 -7.79 0.80
N GLY A 12 8.91 -8.60 1.32
CA GLY A 12 9.13 -9.94 1.86
C GLY A 12 7.80 -10.62 2.18
N TYR A 13 7.86 -11.87 2.61
CA TYR A 13 6.65 -12.56 3.06
C TYR A 13 6.08 -11.91 4.32
N PRO A 14 4.74 -11.90 4.48
CA PRO A 14 4.11 -11.37 5.68
C PRO A 14 4.54 -12.17 6.91
N HIS A 15 4.79 -11.45 8.00
CA HIS A 15 5.17 -12.03 9.29
C HIS A 15 4.33 -11.42 10.41
N LEU A 16 4.51 -11.89 11.64
CA LEU A 16 3.74 -11.44 12.80
C LEU A 16 3.81 -9.91 13.00
N GLY A 17 4.96 -9.29 12.72
CA GLY A 17 5.13 -7.84 12.79
C GLY A 17 4.23 -7.09 11.82
N ASN A 18 4.04 -7.59 10.60
CA ASN A 18 3.09 -7.03 9.64
C ASN A 18 1.65 -7.16 10.13
N TYR A 19 1.31 -8.29 10.72
CA TYR A 19 -0.03 -8.51 11.25
C TYR A 19 -0.36 -7.54 12.39
N ILE A 20 0.50 -7.45 13.38
CA ILE A 20 0.28 -6.60 14.57
C ILE A 20 0.41 -5.11 14.21
N GLY A 21 1.38 -4.76 13.37
CA GLY A 21 1.72 -3.37 13.07
C GLY A 21 0.88 -2.71 11.97
N ALA A 22 0.31 -3.49 11.07
CA ALA A 22 -0.40 -2.95 9.91
C ALA A 22 -1.74 -3.62 9.65
N ILE A 23 -1.80 -4.96 9.55
CA ILE A 23 -3.02 -5.67 9.15
C ILE A 23 -4.11 -5.50 10.21
N LYS A 24 -3.85 -5.93 11.44
CA LYS A 24 -4.83 -5.86 12.52
C LYS A 24 -5.30 -4.43 12.80
N PRO A 25 -4.43 -3.41 12.95
CA PRO A 25 -4.88 -2.03 13.16
C PRO A 25 -5.73 -1.49 12.01
N SER A 26 -5.41 -1.84 10.75
CA SER A 26 -6.23 -1.42 9.62
C SER A 26 -7.62 -2.04 9.65
N LEU A 27 -7.72 -3.32 10.02
CA LEU A 27 -9.00 -4.01 10.14
C LEU A 27 -9.85 -3.47 11.30
N ASP A 28 -9.22 -3.14 12.41
CA ASP A 28 -9.91 -2.57 13.59
C ASP A 28 -10.54 -1.19 13.29
N LEU A 29 -10.02 -0.49 12.27
CA LEU A 29 -10.57 0.79 11.80
C LEU A 29 -11.73 0.64 10.80
N LEU A 30 -11.99 -0.57 10.30
CA LEU A 30 -13.06 -0.83 9.32
C LEU A 30 -14.42 -1.01 10.01
N ASP A 31 -14.85 -0.02 10.75
CA ASP A 31 -16.11 -0.03 11.51
C ASP A 31 -17.36 0.30 10.68
N GLY A 32 -17.21 0.42 9.38
CA GLY A 32 -18.27 0.81 8.45
C GLY A 32 -18.63 2.30 8.44
N LYS A 33 -17.97 3.10 9.28
CA LYS A 33 -18.17 4.56 9.35
C LYS A 33 -17.15 5.36 8.54
N CYS A 34 -16.16 4.66 7.97
CA CYS A 34 -15.08 5.25 7.22
C CYS A 34 -15.04 4.67 5.81
N GLU A 35 -14.74 5.51 4.83
CA GLU A 35 -14.34 5.05 3.50
C GLU A 35 -12.88 4.60 3.56
N SER A 36 -12.62 3.33 3.27
CA SER A 36 -11.28 2.75 3.44
C SER A 36 -10.64 2.37 2.10
N PHE A 37 -9.36 2.68 2.02
CA PHE A 37 -8.48 2.39 0.89
C PHE A 37 -7.26 1.64 1.41
N LEU A 38 -7.21 0.35 1.15
CA LEU A 38 -6.08 -0.50 1.53
C LEU A 38 -5.36 -0.96 0.26
N PHE A 39 -4.06 -0.80 0.21
CA PHE A 39 -3.33 -1.12 -1.01
C PHE A 39 -2.04 -1.88 -0.75
N ILE A 40 -1.66 -2.65 -1.75
CA ILE A 40 -0.36 -3.31 -1.83
C ILE A 40 0.58 -2.36 -2.55
N ALA A 41 1.62 -1.90 -1.85
CA ALA A 41 2.56 -0.91 -2.36
C ALA A 41 3.64 -1.58 -3.23
N ASP A 42 3.22 -2.20 -4.33
CA ASP A 42 4.08 -2.94 -5.26
C ASP A 42 5.11 -2.03 -5.95
N LEU A 43 4.75 -0.79 -6.27
CA LEU A 43 5.70 0.16 -6.85
C LEU A 43 6.82 0.54 -5.88
N HIS A 44 6.53 0.65 -4.58
CA HIS A 44 7.56 0.86 -3.56
C HIS A 44 8.50 -0.33 -3.42
N ALA A 45 7.98 -1.53 -3.65
CA ALA A 45 8.77 -2.76 -3.51
C ALA A 45 9.81 -2.92 -4.62
N VAL A 46 9.63 -2.30 -5.78
CA VAL A 46 10.56 -2.40 -6.93
C VAL A 46 11.99 -2.01 -6.55
N ILE A 47 12.17 -1.13 -5.57
CA ILE A 47 13.48 -0.73 -5.08
C ILE A 47 14.27 -1.93 -4.51
N LYS A 48 13.57 -2.87 -3.88
CA LYS A 48 14.17 -4.05 -3.21
C LYS A 48 13.97 -5.35 -3.97
N VAL A 49 12.89 -5.45 -4.73
CA VAL A 49 12.48 -6.67 -5.43
C VAL A 49 12.43 -6.36 -6.93
N SER A 50 13.50 -6.65 -7.62
CA SER A 50 13.65 -6.38 -9.06
C SER A 50 13.10 -7.50 -9.96
N ASP A 51 12.92 -8.71 -9.44
CA ASP A 51 12.35 -9.84 -10.18
C ASP A 51 10.81 -9.71 -10.22
N PRO A 52 10.19 -9.56 -11.42
CA PRO A 52 8.75 -9.40 -11.54
C PRO A 52 7.94 -10.57 -10.98
N LYS A 53 8.41 -11.80 -11.17
CA LYS A 53 7.74 -13.01 -10.65
C LYS A 53 7.75 -13.02 -9.12
N LYS A 54 8.89 -12.65 -8.53
CA LYS A 54 9.01 -12.57 -7.08
C LYS A 54 8.15 -11.47 -6.50
N LEU A 55 8.08 -10.33 -7.17
CA LEU A 55 7.22 -9.22 -6.76
C LEU A 55 5.74 -9.61 -6.80
N GLU A 56 5.31 -10.32 -7.83
CA GLU A 56 3.93 -10.83 -7.93
C GLU A 56 3.63 -11.83 -6.82
N GLU A 57 4.54 -12.77 -6.57
CA GLU A 57 4.40 -13.76 -5.48
C GLU A 57 4.24 -13.08 -4.11
N LEU A 58 5.09 -12.12 -3.79
CA LEU A 58 5.05 -11.38 -2.53
C LEU A 58 3.80 -10.50 -2.41
N SER A 59 3.38 -9.87 -3.50
CA SER A 59 2.15 -9.09 -3.55
C SER A 59 0.92 -9.96 -3.25
N ASN A 60 0.87 -11.13 -3.86
CA ASN A 60 -0.20 -12.10 -3.61
C ASN A 60 -0.17 -12.62 -2.15
N ALA A 61 1.02 -12.84 -1.59
CA ALA A 61 1.16 -13.27 -0.20
C ALA A 61 0.60 -12.21 0.78
N ILE A 62 0.87 -10.94 0.55
CA ILE A 62 0.30 -9.84 1.35
C ILE A 62 -1.22 -9.77 1.18
N ALA A 63 -1.74 -9.91 -0.04
CA ALA A 63 -3.17 -9.92 -0.30
C ALA A 63 -3.87 -11.06 0.45
N MET A 64 -3.31 -12.26 0.36
CA MET A 64 -3.83 -13.44 1.07
C MET A 64 -3.81 -13.25 2.58
N ALA A 65 -2.75 -12.66 3.13
CA ALA A 65 -2.67 -12.38 4.57
C ALA A 65 -3.77 -11.43 5.04
N TRP A 66 -4.05 -10.38 4.29
CA TRP A 66 -5.13 -9.45 4.61
C TRP A 66 -6.51 -10.11 4.53
N LEU A 67 -6.78 -10.83 3.44
CA LEU A 67 -8.06 -11.53 3.26
C LEU A 67 -8.27 -12.62 4.32
N ALA A 68 -7.25 -13.39 4.62
CA ALA A 68 -7.30 -14.41 5.66
C ALA A 68 -7.51 -13.83 7.07
N SER A 69 -7.07 -12.59 7.30
CA SER A 69 -7.24 -11.88 8.56
C SER A 69 -8.63 -11.25 8.73
N GLY A 70 -9.49 -11.34 7.71
CA GLY A 70 -10.87 -10.88 7.79
C GLY A 70 -11.20 -9.62 6.99
N LEU A 71 -10.32 -9.19 6.09
CA LEU A 71 -10.64 -8.10 5.15
C LEU A 71 -11.82 -8.51 4.25
N ASP A 72 -12.87 -7.68 4.24
CA ASP A 72 -13.98 -7.84 3.31
C ASP A 72 -13.78 -6.91 2.09
N PRO A 73 -13.46 -7.48 0.91
CA PRO A 73 -13.20 -6.66 -0.29
C PRO A 73 -14.45 -5.98 -0.83
N ASN A 74 -15.65 -6.36 -0.39
CA ASN A 74 -16.89 -5.69 -0.78
C ASN A 74 -17.14 -4.40 0.01
N LYS A 75 -16.47 -4.24 1.14
CA LYS A 75 -16.62 -3.09 2.04
C LYS A 75 -15.43 -2.15 2.04
N THR A 76 -14.35 -2.53 1.36
CA THR A 76 -13.07 -1.81 1.35
C THR A 76 -12.58 -1.68 -0.08
N ASN A 77 -12.05 -0.52 -0.44
CA ASN A 77 -11.31 -0.38 -1.69
C ASN A 77 -9.94 -1.05 -1.51
N PHE A 78 -9.80 -2.24 -2.04
CA PHE A 78 -8.59 -3.05 -1.92
C PHE A 78 -7.94 -3.23 -3.30
N TYR A 79 -6.70 -2.76 -3.46
CA TYR A 79 -6.06 -2.66 -4.77
C TYR A 79 -4.53 -2.70 -4.67
N ARG A 80 -3.87 -2.86 -5.81
CA ARG A 80 -2.42 -2.65 -5.92
C ARG A 80 -2.15 -1.20 -6.29
N GLN A 81 -1.09 -0.63 -5.79
CA GLN A 81 -0.66 0.73 -6.12
C GLN A 81 -0.52 0.92 -7.64
N SER A 82 0.00 -0.09 -8.34
CA SER A 82 0.16 -0.08 -9.80
C SER A 82 -1.17 -0.10 -10.58
N ASP A 83 -2.29 -0.42 -9.94
CA ASP A 83 -3.61 -0.37 -10.58
C ASP A 83 -4.11 1.09 -10.77
N VAL A 84 -3.45 2.06 -10.15
CA VAL A 84 -3.78 3.50 -10.24
C VAL A 84 -2.57 4.26 -10.79
N PRO A 85 -2.37 4.28 -12.12
CA PRO A 85 -1.20 4.89 -12.74
C PRO A 85 -1.07 6.39 -12.49
N GLU A 86 -2.17 7.07 -12.21
CA GLU A 86 -2.20 8.50 -11.86
C GLU A 86 -1.39 8.83 -10.61
N ILE A 87 -1.21 7.87 -9.71
CA ILE A 87 -0.36 8.03 -8.51
C ILE A 87 1.10 8.31 -8.92
N THR A 88 1.62 7.58 -9.89
CA THR A 88 3.00 7.76 -10.38
C THR A 88 3.15 9.06 -11.16
N GLU A 89 2.16 9.44 -11.93
CA GLU A 89 2.15 10.70 -12.65
C GLU A 89 2.16 11.90 -11.69
N LEU A 90 1.30 11.89 -10.68
CA LEU A 90 1.28 12.92 -9.65
C LEU A 90 2.59 12.93 -8.85
N ALA A 91 3.12 11.77 -8.50
CA ALA A 91 4.39 11.65 -7.78
C ALA A 91 5.54 12.28 -8.57
N TRP A 92 5.58 12.08 -9.89
CA TRP A 92 6.56 12.71 -10.76
C TRP A 92 6.44 14.23 -10.74
N LEU A 93 5.24 14.77 -10.93
CA LEU A 93 4.99 16.22 -10.93
C LEU A 93 5.37 16.84 -9.58
N LEU A 94 4.98 16.21 -8.47
CA LEU A 94 5.34 16.68 -7.13
C LEU A 94 6.86 16.59 -6.86
N SER A 95 7.51 15.57 -7.38
CA SER A 95 8.97 15.41 -7.25
C SER A 95 9.74 16.53 -7.96
N CYS A 96 9.25 17.01 -9.10
CA CYS A 96 9.84 18.14 -9.79
C CYS A 96 9.79 19.41 -8.95
N ILE A 97 8.68 19.64 -8.27
CA ILE A 97 8.48 20.82 -7.39
C ILE A 97 9.27 20.65 -6.08
N ALA A 98 9.21 19.49 -5.45
CA ALA A 98 9.90 19.20 -4.20
C ALA A 98 11.42 19.23 -4.34
N ALA A 99 11.96 18.75 -5.46
CA ALA A 99 13.40 18.80 -5.73
C ALA A 99 13.92 20.23 -5.77
N VAL A 100 13.18 21.16 -6.40
CA VAL A 100 13.52 22.60 -6.43
C VAL A 100 13.47 23.18 -5.01
N SER A 101 12.40 22.91 -4.26
CA SER A 101 12.24 23.38 -2.88
C SER A 101 13.36 22.87 -1.96
N TYR A 102 13.73 21.60 -2.09
CA TYR A 102 14.82 21.01 -1.30
C TYR A 102 16.18 21.64 -1.61
N THR A 103 16.43 21.95 -2.86
CA THR A 103 17.66 22.64 -3.30
C THR A 103 17.78 24.04 -2.70
N HIS A 104 16.66 24.75 -2.55
CA HIS A 104 16.61 26.08 -1.95
C HIS A 104 16.72 26.09 -0.42
N LEU A 105 16.42 24.98 0.25
CA LEU A 105 16.53 24.83 1.71
C LEU A 105 17.95 24.50 2.19
N ARG A 106 18.87 24.27 1.27
CA ARG A 106 20.30 24.10 1.54
C ARG A 106 21.02 25.44 1.31
#